data_fb2851636c0251e35855bb58ac9e983e
#
_entry.id   fb2851636c0251e35855bb58ac9e983e
#
_cell.length_a   1.000
_cell.length_b   1.000
_cell.length_c   1.000
_cell.angle_alpha   90.00
_cell.angle_beta   90.00
_cell.angle_gamma   90.00
#
_symmetry.space_group_name_H-M   'P 1'
#
loop_
_entity.id
_entity.type
_entity.pdbx_description
1 polymer ?
#
loop_
_entity_poly.entity_id
_entity_poly.type
_entity_poly.pdbx_seq_one_letter_code
_entity_poly.pdbx_strand_id
1 'polypeptide(L)'
;SSSTRHCYIYEVDLTNPYNTVEESHSTTMGNTERMVDAHARLDSANHRSIGSVNCNFWIVSTQDDGKYNNLTGVPCTGQVRNGKIGTNITNWNIGHGEAWLDRKQDIGYLMIDDQKKAHIDQYSWDAHLAIGDQAMPINEVNRNRSNPADNEVVMFNSDMGTKATLTKDVIDARLGTNQPMIELLVKLEQDWAINQHLFAEVVSINTTGGTKIEDGYAVLRGRGTGKEFLETAKVGDRVQFIIGMYESYTGARPNIKQLSAGNCYVMNEGKLTIRNWNEDYNNKNYPRTG
;
A
#
# COMPACT_ATOMS: atom_id res chain seq x y z
N SER A 1 -7.32 31.15 26.16
CA SER A 1 -8.63 30.65 25.77
C SER A 1 -8.61 29.13 25.82
N SER A 2 -9.44 28.54 26.68
CA SER A 2 -9.64 27.08 26.71
C SER A 2 -10.45 26.68 25.48
N SER A 3 -9.86 25.95 24.54
CA SER A 3 -10.62 25.32 23.44
C SER A 3 -11.21 24.01 23.95
N THR A 4 -12.53 23.87 23.87
CA THR A 4 -13.20 22.58 24.12
C THR A 4 -12.83 21.64 22.97
N ARG A 5 -12.28 20.47 23.30
CA ARG A 5 -12.02 19.39 22.32
C ARG A 5 -13.07 18.31 22.52
N HIS A 6 -13.60 17.80 21.41
CA HIS A 6 -14.50 16.65 21.41
C HIS A 6 -13.70 15.43 20.98
N CYS A 7 -13.86 14.34 21.73
CA CYS A 7 -13.29 13.02 21.39
C CYS A 7 -14.46 12.06 21.13
N TYR A 8 -14.40 11.35 20.03
CA TYR A 8 -15.35 10.30 19.68
C TYR A 8 -14.61 8.96 19.76
N ILE A 9 -15.19 8.01 20.46
CA ILE A 9 -14.61 6.69 20.69
C ILE A 9 -15.52 5.65 20.06
N TYR A 10 -14.95 4.76 19.26
CA TYR A 10 -15.62 3.56 18.76
C TYR A 10 -15.07 2.35 19.49
N GLU A 11 -15.94 1.56 20.07
CA GLU A 11 -15.62 0.25 20.63
C GLU A 11 -16.32 -0.82 19.79
N VAL A 12 -15.55 -1.80 19.31
CA VAL A 12 -16.03 -2.85 18.42
C VAL A 12 -15.67 -4.20 19.01
N ASP A 13 -16.69 -5.01 19.32
CA ASP A 13 -16.50 -6.40 19.70
C ASP A 13 -16.30 -7.28 18.45
N LEU A 14 -15.07 -7.63 18.16
CA LEU A 14 -14.71 -8.48 17.04
C LEU A 14 -14.96 -9.98 17.28
N THR A 15 -15.32 -10.40 18.51
CA THR A 15 -15.76 -11.78 18.77
C THR A 15 -17.17 -12.04 18.24
N ASN A 16 -17.96 -10.98 18.06
CA ASN A 16 -19.24 -11.07 17.38
C ASN A 16 -19.00 -11.33 15.87
N PRO A 17 -19.52 -12.44 15.30
CA PRO A 17 -19.28 -12.79 13.90
C PRO A 17 -19.82 -11.77 12.90
N TYR A 18 -20.77 -10.95 13.29
CA TYR A 18 -21.39 -9.94 12.43
C TYR A 18 -20.66 -8.59 12.44
N ASN A 19 -19.74 -8.38 13.37
CA ASN A 19 -18.94 -7.15 13.42
C ASN A 19 -17.67 -7.30 12.60
N THR A 20 -17.33 -6.27 11.80
CA THR A 20 -16.07 -6.17 11.08
C THR A 20 -15.49 -4.77 11.22
N VAL A 21 -14.19 -4.66 11.11
CA VAL A 21 -13.48 -3.40 10.87
C VAL A 21 -12.73 -3.58 9.56
N GLU A 22 -12.98 -2.70 8.62
CA GLU A 22 -12.47 -2.83 7.26
C GLU A 22 -11.68 -1.59 6.86
N GLU A 23 -10.55 -1.82 6.21
CA GLU A 23 -9.83 -0.78 5.50
C GLU A 23 -10.62 -0.36 4.27
N SER A 24 -10.71 0.93 4.02
CA SER A 24 -11.40 1.47 2.86
C SER A 24 -10.58 2.58 2.20
N HIS A 25 -10.50 2.53 0.90
CA HIS A 25 -10.07 3.64 0.06
C HIS A 25 -11.22 4.03 -0.88
N SER A 26 -11.10 5.12 -1.60
CA SER A 26 -12.08 5.50 -2.63
C SER A 26 -12.19 4.40 -3.71
N THR A 27 -13.14 4.51 -4.63
CA THR A 27 -13.35 3.53 -5.70
C THR A 27 -12.09 3.19 -6.48
N THR A 28 -11.12 4.11 -6.52
CA THR A 28 -9.78 3.88 -7.07
C THR A 28 -8.76 4.54 -6.16
N MET A 29 -7.64 3.85 -5.92
CA MET A 29 -6.49 4.44 -5.24
C MET A 29 -5.98 5.63 -6.05
N GLY A 30 -5.62 6.72 -5.36
CA GLY A 30 -5.25 7.97 -6.03
C GLY A 30 -6.38 8.99 -6.15
N ASN A 31 -7.61 8.61 -5.82
CA ASN A 31 -8.72 9.53 -5.61
C ASN A 31 -8.97 9.72 -4.12
N THR A 32 -9.24 10.96 -3.73
CA THR A 32 -9.71 11.27 -2.37
C THR A 32 -11.22 11.14 -2.29
N GLU A 33 -11.74 10.67 -1.17
CA GLU A 33 -13.16 10.53 -0.90
C GLU A 33 -13.43 11.09 0.51
N ARG A 34 -14.52 11.83 0.68
CA ARG A 34 -14.91 12.28 2.03
C ARG A 34 -15.44 11.09 2.82
N MET A 35 -15.16 11.05 4.13
CA MET A 35 -15.61 9.95 4.99
C MET A 35 -17.12 9.72 4.92
N VAL A 36 -17.92 10.78 4.80
CA VAL A 36 -19.39 10.66 4.66
C VAL A 36 -19.80 9.96 3.35
N ASP A 37 -19.07 10.18 2.28
CA ASP A 37 -19.31 9.55 0.98
C ASP A 37 -18.87 8.08 1.01
N ALA A 38 -17.71 7.80 1.62
CA ALA A 38 -17.22 6.44 1.85
C ALA A 38 -18.21 5.63 2.70
N HIS A 39 -18.70 6.23 3.78
CA HIS A 39 -19.72 5.62 4.64
C HIS A 39 -20.98 5.29 3.84
N ALA A 40 -21.51 6.24 3.07
CA ALA A 40 -22.71 6.01 2.26
C ALA A 40 -22.50 4.96 1.18
N ARG A 41 -21.31 4.88 0.59
CA ARG A 41 -20.95 3.88 -0.43
C ARG A 41 -20.85 2.47 0.14
N LEU A 42 -20.34 2.34 1.36
CA LEU A 42 -20.15 1.04 2.04
C LEU A 42 -21.42 0.55 2.70
N ASP A 43 -22.37 1.43 3.03
CA ASP A 43 -23.61 1.06 3.70
C ASP A 43 -24.59 0.37 2.73
N SER A 44 -25.08 -0.79 3.11
CA SER A 44 -26.05 -1.56 2.32
C SER A 44 -26.97 -2.37 3.24
N ALA A 45 -27.99 -3.02 2.71
CA ALA A 45 -28.94 -3.82 3.48
C ALA A 45 -28.25 -4.96 4.26
N ASN A 46 -27.19 -5.53 3.70
CA ASN A 46 -26.46 -6.67 4.28
C ASN A 46 -25.11 -6.30 4.90
N HIS A 47 -24.70 -5.04 4.76
CA HIS A 47 -23.43 -4.54 5.26
C HIS A 47 -23.63 -3.10 5.73
N ARG A 48 -23.91 -2.95 7.04
CA ARG A 48 -24.19 -1.65 7.64
C ARG A 48 -22.91 -0.99 8.11
N SER A 49 -22.59 0.17 7.54
CA SER A 49 -21.52 1.02 8.03
C SER A 49 -22.00 1.79 9.27
N ILE A 50 -21.35 1.59 10.41
CA ILE A 50 -21.76 2.18 11.71
C ILE A 50 -20.95 3.42 12.03
N GLY A 51 -19.66 3.42 11.67
CA GLY A 51 -18.75 4.51 11.92
C GLY A 51 -17.50 4.40 11.06
N SER A 52 -16.78 5.48 10.93
CA SER A 52 -15.53 5.53 10.21
C SER A 52 -14.56 6.52 10.82
N VAL A 53 -13.29 6.24 10.66
CA VAL A 53 -12.18 7.12 11.06
C VAL A 53 -11.19 7.17 9.90
N ASN A 54 -10.67 8.35 9.60
CA ASN A 54 -9.61 8.43 8.59
C ASN A 54 -8.29 7.95 9.20
N CYS A 55 -7.55 7.21 8.43
CA CYS A 55 -6.26 6.65 8.77
C CYS A 55 -5.31 6.84 7.60
N ASN A 56 -4.03 6.55 7.83
CA ASN A 56 -2.96 6.71 6.86
C ASN A 56 -2.83 8.15 6.33
N PHE A 57 -1.68 8.47 5.79
CA PHE A 57 -1.44 9.67 5.00
C PHE A 57 -1.44 9.31 3.53
N TRP A 58 -1.79 10.28 2.69
CA TRP A 58 -1.69 10.12 1.24
C TRP A 58 -0.79 11.18 0.65
N ILE A 59 -0.28 10.90 -0.53
CA ILE A 59 0.57 11.83 -1.27
C ILE A 59 -0.31 12.98 -1.79
N VAL A 60 -0.03 14.18 -1.32
CA VAL A 60 -0.76 15.40 -1.72
C VAL A 60 -0.03 16.19 -2.79
N SER A 61 1.03 15.63 -3.37
CA SER A 61 1.94 16.39 -4.20
C SER A 61 1.27 16.89 -5.46
N THR A 62 1.25 18.21 -5.55
CA THR A 62 1.26 18.96 -6.79
C THR A 62 2.64 19.56 -7.04
N GLN A 63 3.62 19.30 -6.17
CA GLN A 63 4.96 19.84 -6.34
C GLN A 63 5.66 19.07 -7.46
N ASP A 64 6.15 19.82 -8.40
CA ASP A 64 6.81 19.33 -9.60
C ASP A 64 8.28 18.95 -9.32
N ASP A 65 8.50 18.11 -8.31
CA ASP A 65 9.81 17.51 -8.08
C ASP A 65 10.09 16.34 -9.04
N GLY A 66 9.14 16.09 -9.95
CA GLY A 66 9.23 15.02 -10.94
C GLY A 66 9.09 13.61 -10.36
N LYS A 67 9.29 13.46 -9.07
CA LYS A 67 9.36 12.16 -8.41
C LYS A 67 7.99 11.57 -8.09
N TYR A 68 7.04 12.42 -7.71
CA TYR A 68 5.75 12.00 -7.18
C TYR A 68 4.55 12.39 -8.05
N ASN A 69 4.77 12.94 -9.24
CA ASN A 69 3.72 13.13 -10.22
C ASN A 69 3.00 11.80 -10.48
N ASN A 70 1.71 11.83 -10.56
CA ASN A 70 0.80 10.68 -10.72
C ASN A 70 0.64 9.79 -9.46
N LEU A 71 1.13 10.21 -8.30
CA LEU A 71 0.91 9.49 -7.05
C LEU A 71 -0.05 10.21 -6.10
N THR A 72 -0.59 11.37 -6.47
CA THR A 72 -1.56 12.10 -5.64
C THR A 72 -2.71 11.18 -5.23
N GLY A 73 -3.00 11.15 -3.93
CA GLY A 73 -4.02 10.29 -3.34
C GLY A 73 -3.58 8.87 -3.01
N VAL A 74 -2.39 8.45 -3.46
CA VAL A 74 -1.84 7.13 -3.09
C VAL A 74 -1.44 7.14 -1.62
N PRO A 75 -1.80 6.11 -0.84
CA PRO A 75 -1.37 5.99 0.56
C PRO A 75 0.15 6.03 0.69
N CYS A 76 0.63 6.74 1.71
CA CYS A 76 2.05 6.93 1.94
C CYS A 76 2.72 5.68 2.52
N THR A 77 1.95 4.84 3.20
CA THR A 77 2.43 3.65 3.90
C THR A 77 1.61 2.42 3.49
N GLY A 78 1.90 1.28 4.13
CA GLY A 78 1.23 0.01 3.81
C GLY A 78 -0.28 0.06 4.03
N GLN A 79 -1.00 -0.58 3.12
CA GLN A 79 -2.45 -0.75 3.18
C GLN A 79 -2.83 -2.15 2.67
N VAL A 80 -3.67 -2.85 3.43
CA VAL A 80 -4.26 -4.13 3.03
C VAL A 80 -5.75 -4.09 3.27
N ARG A 81 -6.53 -4.50 2.28
CA ARG A 81 -7.99 -4.61 2.35
C ARG A 81 -8.44 -6.00 1.94
N ASN A 82 -9.10 -6.71 2.84
CA ASN A 82 -9.58 -8.09 2.62
C ASN A 82 -8.49 -9.04 2.10
N GLY A 83 -7.26 -8.91 2.61
CA GLY A 83 -6.11 -9.70 2.19
C GLY A 83 -5.44 -9.23 0.89
N LYS A 84 -6.00 -8.25 0.20
CA LYS A 84 -5.42 -7.66 -1.01
C LYS A 84 -4.54 -6.48 -0.64
N ILE A 85 -3.32 -6.49 -1.16
CA ILE A 85 -2.37 -5.40 -0.96
C ILE A 85 -2.80 -4.16 -1.75
N GLY A 86 -2.98 -3.05 -1.07
CA GLY A 86 -3.19 -1.74 -1.68
C GLY A 86 -1.87 -1.05 -1.98
N THR A 87 -1.07 -0.83 -0.94
CA THR A 87 0.30 -0.29 -1.06
C THR A 87 1.23 -1.02 -0.12
N ASN A 88 2.49 -1.14 -0.51
CA ASN A 88 3.51 -1.77 0.31
C ASN A 88 3.92 -0.87 1.49
N ILE A 89 4.39 -1.52 2.55
CA ILE A 89 5.09 -0.84 3.64
C ILE A 89 6.36 -0.23 3.07
N THR A 90 6.51 1.07 3.24
CA THR A 90 7.71 1.78 2.83
C THR A 90 8.23 2.61 3.98
N ASN A 91 9.52 2.76 3.98
CA ASN A 91 10.22 3.74 4.80
C ASN A 91 10.18 5.13 4.14
N TRP A 92 9.05 5.51 3.59
CA TRP A 92 8.96 6.66 2.71
C TRP A 92 9.09 7.97 3.46
N ASN A 93 10.03 8.78 2.96
CA ASN A 93 10.11 10.18 3.30
C ASN A 93 9.12 10.94 2.40
N ILE A 94 7.99 11.32 2.97
CA ILE A 94 6.94 12.06 2.25
C ILE A 94 7.31 13.53 2.22
N GLY A 95 8.31 13.91 1.46
CA GLY A 95 8.51 15.30 1.03
C GLY A 95 8.63 16.39 2.09
N HIS A 96 8.76 16.06 3.38
CA HIS A 96 8.85 17.01 4.47
C HIS A 96 10.27 17.15 5.06
N GLY A 97 11.30 16.84 4.28
CA GLY A 97 12.69 16.96 4.70
C GLY A 97 13.21 15.82 5.55
N GLU A 98 14.48 15.85 5.87
CA GLU A 98 15.22 14.79 6.56
C GLU A 98 14.67 14.45 7.96
N ALA A 99 13.96 15.37 8.60
CA ALA A 99 13.38 15.17 9.93
C ALA A 99 12.37 14.00 10.02
N TRP A 100 11.86 13.52 8.90
CA TRP A 100 10.97 12.36 8.84
C TRP A 100 11.71 11.03 8.66
N LEU A 101 12.96 11.07 8.23
CA LEU A 101 13.79 9.87 8.03
C LEU A 101 14.04 9.13 9.36
N ASP A 102 14.19 9.86 10.45
CA ASP A 102 14.45 9.28 11.78
C ASP A 102 13.22 8.62 12.41
N ARG A 103 12.03 8.78 11.81
CA ARG A 103 10.74 8.31 12.35
C ARG A 103 10.17 7.07 11.70
N LYS A 104 10.93 6.41 10.84
CA LYS A 104 10.55 5.15 10.19
C LYS A 104 10.10 4.08 11.20
N GLN A 105 10.62 4.15 12.42
CA GLN A 105 10.36 3.22 13.51
C GLN A 105 9.09 3.53 14.31
N ASP A 106 8.44 4.67 14.06
CA ASP A 106 7.33 5.13 14.91
C ASP A 106 5.94 4.95 14.25
N ILE A 107 5.88 4.44 13.04
CA ILE A 107 4.59 4.20 12.36
C ILE A 107 3.97 2.92 12.92
N GLY A 108 2.86 3.08 13.63
CA GLY A 108 2.02 1.98 14.08
C GLY A 108 1.00 1.62 13.02
N TYR A 109 0.75 0.34 12.86
CA TYR A 109 -0.28 -0.19 11.98
C TYR A 109 -1.35 -0.90 12.81
N LEU A 110 -2.61 -0.54 12.60
CA LEU A 110 -3.71 -1.41 13.01
C LEU A 110 -3.82 -2.54 11.99
N MET A 111 -3.64 -3.75 12.45
CA MET A 111 -3.79 -4.98 11.68
C MET A 111 -4.94 -5.81 12.25
N ILE A 112 -5.72 -6.42 11.36
CA ILE A 112 -6.72 -7.43 11.71
C ILE A 112 -6.42 -8.67 10.86
N ASP A 113 -6.27 -9.81 11.52
CA ASP A 113 -5.99 -11.09 10.89
C ASP A 113 -7.27 -11.82 10.42
N ASP A 114 -7.10 -13.00 9.86
CA ASP A 114 -8.20 -13.86 9.39
C ASP A 114 -9.04 -14.48 10.53
N GLN A 115 -8.55 -14.39 11.78
CA GLN A 115 -9.29 -14.76 12.98
C GLN A 115 -9.99 -13.58 13.65
N LYS A 116 -10.02 -12.42 12.98
CA LYS A 116 -10.53 -11.14 13.49
C LYS A 116 -9.78 -10.61 14.72
N LYS A 117 -8.56 -11.06 14.96
CA LYS A 117 -7.74 -10.55 16.04
C LYS A 117 -7.08 -9.25 15.60
N ALA A 118 -7.29 -8.18 16.40
CA ALA A 118 -6.72 -6.88 16.15
C ALA A 118 -5.38 -6.72 16.88
N HIS A 119 -4.39 -6.17 16.19
CA HIS A 119 -3.08 -5.84 16.74
C HIS A 119 -2.67 -4.45 16.29
N ILE A 120 -1.90 -3.76 17.13
CA ILE A 120 -1.19 -2.55 16.75
C ILE A 120 0.30 -2.86 16.89
N ASP A 121 1.02 -2.85 15.76
CA ASP A 121 2.44 -3.15 15.73
C ASP A 121 3.12 -2.41 14.57
N GLN A 122 4.43 -2.56 14.48
CA GLN A 122 5.24 -2.15 13.34
C GLN A 122 5.43 -3.33 12.41
N TYR A 123 5.32 -3.07 11.11
CA TYR A 123 5.48 -4.11 10.08
C TYR A 123 6.62 -3.77 9.13
N SER A 124 7.28 -4.80 8.66
CA SER A 124 8.31 -4.75 7.64
C SER A 124 7.86 -5.45 6.36
N TRP A 125 8.38 -4.98 5.23
CA TRP A 125 8.08 -5.52 3.90
C TRP A 125 9.10 -6.58 3.49
N ASP A 126 8.60 -7.69 2.94
CA ASP A 126 9.40 -8.82 2.49
C ASP A 126 8.68 -9.58 1.37
N ALA A 127 8.41 -8.90 0.25
CA ALA A 127 7.73 -9.51 -0.88
C ALA A 127 8.72 -9.94 -1.97
N HIS A 128 8.49 -11.11 -2.56
CA HIS A 128 9.35 -11.70 -3.58
C HIS A 128 8.54 -12.31 -4.71
N LEU A 129 9.10 -12.25 -5.90
CA LEU A 129 8.64 -12.95 -7.11
C LEU A 129 9.66 -14.04 -7.46
N ALA A 130 9.17 -15.25 -7.76
CA ALA A 130 9.97 -16.34 -8.28
C ALA A 130 9.53 -16.73 -9.70
N ILE A 131 10.50 -16.92 -10.58
CA ILE A 131 10.37 -17.39 -11.97
C ILE A 131 11.35 -18.55 -12.14
N GLY A 132 10.85 -19.77 -12.30
CA GLY A 132 11.70 -20.96 -12.25
C GLY A 132 12.46 -21.05 -10.92
N ASP A 133 13.76 -21.20 -10.97
CA ASP A 133 14.65 -21.33 -9.81
C ASP A 133 15.22 -19.98 -9.32
N GLN A 134 14.82 -18.87 -9.93
CA GLN A 134 15.30 -17.54 -9.58
C GLN A 134 14.23 -16.77 -8.80
N ALA A 135 14.66 -15.92 -7.88
CA ALA A 135 13.77 -15.02 -7.14
C ALA A 135 14.33 -13.61 -7.06
N MET A 136 13.42 -12.63 -7.06
CA MET A 136 13.75 -11.23 -6.92
C MET A 136 12.73 -10.51 -6.00
N PRO A 137 13.16 -9.51 -5.20
CA PRO A 137 12.23 -8.71 -4.39
C PRO A 137 11.19 -7.99 -5.26
N ILE A 138 9.96 -7.88 -4.75
CA ILE A 138 8.97 -6.93 -5.23
C ILE A 138 9.13 -5.66 -4.38
N ASN A 139 9.65 -4.61 -4.99
CA ASN A 139 10.08 -3.41 -4.27
C ASN A 139 8.92 -2.48 -3.93
N GLU A 140 7.93 -2.38 -4.81
CA GLU A 140 6.79 -1.50 -4.63
C GLU A 140 5.49 -2.12 -5.17
N VAL A 141 4.37 -1.66 -4.62
CA VAL A 141 3.03 -2.03 -5.08
C VAL A 141 2.21 -0.77 -5.34
N ASN A 142 1.58 -0.72 -6.52
CA ASN A 142 0.65 0.33 -6.96
C ASN A 142 1.22 1.75 -6.99
N ARG A 143 2.54 1.90 -6.95
CA ARG A 143 3.22 3.18 -7.10
C ARG A 143 3.69 3.37 -8.54
N ASN A 144 2.81 3.91 -9.35
CA ASN A 144 3.02 4.13 -10.78
C ASN A 144 3.82 5.42 -11.02
N ARG A 145 5.05 5.44 -10.51
CA ARG A 145 5.95 6.60 -10.58
C ARG A 145 6.39 6.87 -12.03
N SER A 146 6.47 8.13 -12.40
CA SER A 146 7.08 8.56 -13.67
C SER A 146 8.61 8.49 -13.64
N ASN A 147 9.21 8.24 -12.49
CA ASN A 147 10.65 8.03 -12.29
C ASN A 147 10.91 6.69 -11.57
N PRO A 148 10.52 5.54 -12.17
CA PRO A 148 10.79 4.25 -11.57
C PRO A 148 12.28 4.08 -11.33
N ALA A 149 12.64 3.42 -10.22
CA ALA A 149 14.03 3.06 -9.99
C ALA A 149 14.47 1.97 -10.98
N ASP A 150 15.73 2.03 -11.36
CA ASP A 150 16.36 0.96 -12.13
C ASP A 150 16.65 -0.24 -11.22
N ASN A 151 16.75 -1.42 -11.81
CA ASN A 151 17.08 -2.68 -11.13
C ASN A 151 16.01 -3.15 -10.12
N GLU A 152 14.80 -2.68 -10.24
CA GLU A 152 13.68 -3.07 -9.39
C GLU A 152 12.60 -3.83 -10.16
N VAL A 153 11.85 -4.67 -9.41
CA VAL A 153 10.56 -5.20 -9.83
C VAL A 153 9.48 -4.50 -9.01
N VAL A 154 8.50 -3.93 -9.70
CA VAL A 154 7.33 -3.31 -9.09
C VAL A 154 6.06 -4.01 -9.55
N MET A 155 5.06 -4.09 -8.67
CA MET A 155 3.81 -4.77 -8.93
C MET A 155 2.64 -3.77 -8.96
N PHE A 156 1.68 -4.03 -9.82
CA PHE A 156 0.43 -3.29 -9.89
C PHE A 156 -0.75 -4.27 -9.88
N ASN A 157 -1.81 -3.90 -9.23
CA ASN A 157 -3.08 -4.64 -9.25
C ASN A 157 -4.26 -3.69 -9.54
N SER A 158 -5.47 -4.21 -9.57
CA SER A 158 -6.68 -3.44 -9.94
C SER A 158 -7.05 -2.30 -8.97
N ASP A 159 -6.42 -2.23 -7.78
CA ASP A 159 -6.61 -1.10 -6.86
C ASP A 159 -5.83 0.14 -7.30
N MET A 160 -4.93 0.01 -8.26
CA MET A 160 -4.22 1.16 -8.82
C MET A 160 -5.21 2.14 -9.47
N GLY A 161 -5.08 3.44 -9.11
CA GLY A 161 -6.09 4.45 -9.44
C GLY A 161 -6.32 4.68 -10.93
N THR A 162 -5.31 4.52 -11.75
CA THR A 162 -5.39 4.73 -13.21
C THR A 162 -5.90 3.51 -13.97
N LYS A 163 -5.99 2.35 -13.32
CA LYS A 163 -6.32 1.03 -13.93
C LYS A 163 -5.43 0.65 -15.12
N ALA A 164 -4.36 1.38 -15.35
CA ALA A 164 -3.33 1.09 -16.34
C ALA A 164 -1.98 1.65 -15.89
N THR A 165 -0.92 0.94 -16.22
CA THR A 165 0.44 1.37 -15.94
C THR A 165 0.83 2.57 -16.82
N LEU A 166 1.84 3.36 -16.42
CA LEU A 166 2.39 4.39 -17.29
C LEU A 166 3.07 3.75 -18.50
N THR A 167 2.93 4.41 -19.67
CA THR A 167 3.65 3.99 -20.86
C THR A 167 5.14 4.33 -20.76
N LYS A 168 5.96 3.57 -21.47
CA LYS A 168 7.39 3.83 -21.58
C LYS A 168 7.68 5.26 -22.06
N ASP A 169 6.93 5.74 -23.06
CA ASP A 169 7.14 7.09 -23.61
C ASP A 169 6.91 8.19 -22.57
N VAL A 170 5.89 8.03 -21.70
CA VAL A 170 5.65 8.97 -20.60
C VAL A 170 6.80 8.95 -19.60
N ILE A 171 7.30 7.76 -19.25
CA ILE A 171 8.42 7.59 -18.33
C ILE A 171 9.69 8.21 -18.92
N ASP A 172 10.01 7.87 -20.16
CA ASP A 172 11.22 8.34 -20.85
C ASP A 172 11.21 9.85 -21.08
N ALA A 173 10.07 10.40 -21.49
CA ALA A 173 9.91 11.85 -21.65
C ALA A 173 10.15 12.59 -20.32
N ARG A 174 9.69 12.03 -19.22
CA ARG A 174 9.86 12.61 -17.89
C ARG A 174 11.32 12.55 -17.41
N LEU A 175 11.99 11.45 -17.67
CA LEU A 175 13.37 11.23 -17.22
C LEU A 175 14.43 11.74 -18.20
N GLY A 176 14.03 12.14 -19.42
CA GLY A 176 14.98 12.44 -20.49
C GLY A 176 15.81 11.21 -20.92
N THR A 177 15.22 10.02 -20.86
CA THR A 177 15.88 8.74 -21.14
C THR A 177 15.19 7.98 -22.27
N ASN A 178 15.79 6.88 -22.70
CA ASN A 178 15.18 5.88 -23.56
C ASN A 178 15.59 4.48 -23.06
N GLN A 179 15.20 4.16 -21.82
CA GLN A 179 15.61 2.89 -21.22
C GLN A 179 14.58 1.79 -21.48
N PRO A 180 15.05 0.57 -21.81
CA PRO A 180 14.16 -0.57 -21.96
C PRO A 180 13.44 -0.91 -20.67
N MET A 181 12.18 -1.33 -20.80
CA MET A 181 11.37 -1.88 -19.71
C MET A 181 10.57 -3.08 -20.20
N ILE A 182 10.08 -3.87 -19.28
CA ILE A 182 9.17 -4.98 -19.55
C ILE A 182 8.05 -5.00 -18.53
N GLU A 183 6.87 -5.44 -18.95
CA GLU A 183 5.74 -5.76 -18.10
C GLU A 183 5.26 -7.17 -18.41
N LEU A 184 5.06 -7.96 -17.35
CA LEU A 184 4.33 -9.21 -17.41
C LEU A 184 2.92 -8.96 -16.86
N LEU A 185 1.89 -9.18 -17.65
CA LEU A 185 0.53 -9.32 -17.13
C LEU A 185 0.35 -10.76 -16.68
N VAL A 186 0.03 -10.95 -15.42
CA VAL A 186 -0.18 -12.27 -14.83
C VAL A 186 -1.60 -12.41 -14.29
N LYS A 187 -2.21 -13.59 -14.46
CA LYS A 187 -3.53 -13.93 -13.94
C LYS A 187 -3.36 -14.80 -12.70
N LEU A 188 -3.90 -14.36 -11.57
CA LEU A 188 -3.85 -15.12 -10.33
C LEU A 188 -4.71 -16.38 -10.43
N GLU A 189 -4.21 -17.47 -9.82
CA GLU A 189 -4.92 -18.75 -9.72
C GLU A 189 -5.83 -18.81 -8.48
N GLN A 190 -5.64 -17.89 -7.52
CA GLN A 190 -6.38 -17.78 -6.27
C GLN A 190 -6.59 -16.33 -5.85
N ASP A 191 -7.39 -16.12 -4.82
CA ASP A 191 -7.59 -14.81 -4.21
C ASP A 191 -6.29 -14.26 -3.60
N TRP A 192 -6.23 -12.93 -3.50
CA TRP A 192 -5.13 -12.24 -2.83
C TRP A 192 -5.01 -12.66 -1.37
N ALA A 193 -3.78 -12.87 -0.93
CA ALA A 193 -3.48 -13.17 0.46
C ALA A 193 -2.09 -12.63 0.84
N ILE A 194 -1.97 -12.19 2.09
CA ILE A 194 -0.69 -11.76 2.68
C ILE A 194 -0.02 -12.97 3.34
N ASN A 195 1.30 -13.05 3.23
CA ASN A 195 2.13 -14.11 3.81
C ASN A 195 1.81 -15.53 3.31
N GLN A 196 1.16 -15.65 2.16
CA GLN A 196 0.87 -16.92 1.50
C GLN A 196 1.50 -16.95 0.11
N HIS A 197 1.82 -18.13 -0.38
CA HIS A 197 2.27 -18.30 -1.74
C HIS A 197 1.11 -18.08 -2.71
N LEU A 198 1.31 -17.15 -3.62
CA LEU A 198 0.37 -16.83 -4.70
C LEU A 198 0.96 -17.32 -6.01
N PHE A 199 0.14 -17.98 -6.79
CA PHE A 199 0.51 -18.49 -8.11
C PHE A 199 -0.25 -17.74 -9.18
N ALA A 200 0.40 -17.51 -10.31
CA ALA A 200 -0.19 -16.81 -11.42
C ALA A 200 0.39 -17.29 -12.75
N GLU A 201 -0.42 -17.26 -13.81
CA GLU A 201 0.00 -17.53 -15.17
C GLU A 201 0.38 -16.24 -15.88
N VAL A 202 1.49 -16.24 -16.60
CA VAL A 202 1.89 -15.13 -17.48
C VAL A 202 0.99 -15.13 -18.71
N VAL A 203 0.11 -14.14 -18.85
CA VAL A 203 -0.85 -14.09 -19.96
C VAL A 203 -0.41 -13.16 -21.10
N SER A 204 0.42 -12.17 -20.81
CA SER A 204 1.04 -11.36 -21.87
C SER A 204 2.32 -10.68 -21.39
N ILE A 205 3.15 -10.30 -22.36
CA ILE A 205 4.40 -9.57 -22.17
C ILE A 205 4.32 -8.28 -22.98
N ASN A 206 4.66 -7.15 -22.35
CA ASN A 206 4.57 -5.82 -22.94
C ASN A 206 5.85 -5.03 -22.65
N THR A 207 6.42 -4.40 -23.63
CA THR A 207 7.64 -3.56 -23.51
C THR A 207 7.38 -2.07 -23.62
N THR A 208 6.11 -1.69 -23.86
CA THR A 208 5.70 -0.30 -24.05
C THR A 208 4.97 0.29 -22.86
N GLY A 209 4.60 -0.53 -21.88
CA GLY A 209 3.76 -0.09 -20.75
C GLY A 209 2.31 0.17 -21.16
N GLY A 210 1.55 0.84 -20.31
CA GLY A 210 0.13 1.11 -20.54
C GLY A 210 -0.76 -0.10 -20.36
N THR A 211 -0.28 -1.15 -19.72
CA THR A 211 -1.03 -2.39 -19.49
C THR A 211 -2.22 -2.15 -18.55
N LYS A 212 -3.43 -2.47 -19.03
CA LYS A 212 -4.64 -2.43 -18.21
C LYS A 212 -4.68 -3.60 -17.23
N ILE A 213 -5.25 -3.34 -16.05
CA ILE A 213 -5.30 -4.31 -14.96
C ILE A 213 -6.75 -4.49 -14.52
N GLU A 214 -7.24 -5.71 -14.65
CA GLU A 214 -8.55 -6.13 -14.17
C GLU A 214 -8.43 -6.87 -12.83
N ASP A 215 -9.56 -7.07 -12.16
CA ASP A 215 -9.59 -7.89 -10.94
C ASP A 215 -9.12 -9.32 -11.24
N GLY A 216 -8.34 -9.89 -10.31
CA GLY A 216 -7.70 -11.18 -10.50
C GLY A 216 -6.41 -11.15 -11.31
N TYR A 217 -5.95 -9.97 -11.75
CA TYR A 217 -4.68 -9.80 -12.47
C TYR A 217 -3.69 -8.93 -11.69
N ALA A 218 -2.42 -9.09 -12.03
CA ALA A 218 -1.35 -8.18 -11.64
C ALA A 218 -0.44 -7.89 -12.84
N VAL A 219 0.22 -6.73 -12.80
CA VAL A 219 1.31 -6.39 -13.71
C VAL A 219 2.60 -6.34 -12.91
N LEU A 220 3.62 -7.03 -13.39
CA LEU A 220 4.98 -6.99 -12.86
C LEU A 220 5.84 -6.21 -13.85
N ARG A 221 6.41 -5.09 -13.42
CA ARG A 221 7.24 -4.22 -14.26
C ARG A 221 8.68 -4.27 -13.78
N GLY A 222 9.63 -4.36 -14.73
CA GLY A 222 11.06 -4.31 -14.46
C GLY A 222 11.80 -3.38 -15.40
N ARG A 223 12.90 -2.81 -14.91
CA ARG A 223 13.95 -2.08 -15.64
C ARG A 223 15.29 -2.58 -15.16
N GLY A 224 16.36 -2.41 -15.98
CA GLY A 224 17.69 -2.90 -15.62
C GLY A 224 17.67 -4.39 -15.27
N THR A 225 18.26 -4.78 -14.14
CA THR A 225 18.27 -6.19 -13.69
C THR A 225 16.87 -6.73 -13.40
N GLY A 226 15.90 -5.88 -13.00
CA GLY A 226 14.51 -6.27 -12.88
C GLY A 226 13.90 -6.67 -14.22
N LYS A 227 14.26 -5.96 -15.32
CA LYS A 227 13.87 -6.34 -16.67
C LYS A 227 14.51 -7.68 -17.08
N GLU A 228 15.82 -7.84 -16.89
CA GLU A 228 16.54 -9.08 -17.21
C GLU A 228 15.93 -10.30 -16.51
N PHE A 229 15.55 -10.15 -15.24
CA PHE A 229 14.87 -11.19 -14.48
C PHE A 229 13.49 -11.52 -15.08
N LEU A 230 12.66 -10.50 -15.37
CA LEU A 230 11.32 -10.72 -15.91
C LEU A 230 11.33 -11.30 -17.33
N GLU A 231 12.38 -11.03 -18.13
CA GLU A 231 12.54 -11.58 -19.48
C GLU A 231 12.78 -13.09 -19.52
N THR A 232 13.08 -13.71 -18.38
CA THR A 232 13.20 -15.16 -18.27
C THR A 232 11.87 -15.88 -18.41
N ALA A 233 10.76 -15.18 -18.13
CA ALA A 233 9.41 -15.71 -18.24
C ALA A 233 8.87 -15.65 -19.67
N LYS A 234 7.99 -16.60 -20.00
CA LYS A 234 7.26 -16.69 -21.27
C LYS A 234 5.76 -16.69 -21.00
N VAL A 235 4.98 -16.32 -22.00
CA VAL A 235 3.52 -16.48 -21.95
C VAL A 235 3.17 -17.95 -21.74
N GLY A 236 2.29 -18.23 -20.78
CA GLY A 236 1.92 -19.55 -20.31
C GLY A 236 2.75 -20.07 -19.14
N ASP A 237 3.86 -19.43 -18.81
CA ASP A 237 4.63 -19.84 -17.63
C ASP A 237 3.87 -19.53 -16.35
N ARG A 238 4.05 -20.42 -15.37
CA ARG A 238 3.55 -20.24 -14.01
C ARG A 238 4.61 -19.57 -13.16
N VAL A 239 4.26 -18.44 -12.58
CA VAL A 239 5.11 -17.68 -11.64
C VAL A 239 4.54 -17.77 -10.23
N GLN A 240 5.39 -17.61 -9.24
CA GLN A 240 5.01 -17.64 -7.83
C GLN A 240 5.46 -16.35 -7.17
N PHE A 241 4.63 -15.77 -6.33
CA PHE A 241 5.05 -14.67 -5.48
C PHE A 241 4.45 -14.77 -4.08
N ILE A 242 5.09 -14.08 -3.15
CA ILE A 242 4.61 -13.89 -1.80
C ILE A 242 4.58 -12.40 -1.49
N ILE A 243 3.45 -11.92 -1.01
CA ILE A 243 3.34 -10.57 -0.46
C ILE A 243 3.67 -10.68 1.02
N GLY A 244 4.98 -10.59 1.32
CA GLY A 244 5.49 -10.78 2.67
C GLY A 244 5.39 -9.53 3.52
N MET A 245 4.79 -9.66 4.70
CA MET A 245 4.79 -8.67 5.77
C MET A 245 5.00 -9.38 7.10
N TYR A 246 5.85 -8.84 7.95
CA TYR A 246 6.10 -9.40 9.27
C TYR A 246 6.16 -8.31 10.33
N GLU A 247 5.78 -8.68 11.53
CA GLU A 247 5.94 -7.83 12.72
C GLU A 247 7.42 -7.55 12.96
N SER A 248 7.79 -6.29 12.99
CA SER A 248 9.22 -5.91 13.01
C SER A 248 9.96 -6.35 14.27
N TYR A 249 9.25 -6.52 15.39
CA TYR A 249 9.87 -6.92 16.66
C TYR A 249 9.88 -8.44 16.88
N THR A 250 8.82 -9.12 16.51
CA THR A 250 8.65 -10.56 16.76
C THR A 250 9.05 -11.43 15.56
N GLY A 251 9.04 -10.86 14.36
CA GLY A 251 9.19 -11.60 13.11
C GLY A 251 7.97 -12.42 12.74
N ALA A 252 6.85 -12.31 13.48
CA ALA A 252 5.63 -13.04 13.18
C ALA A 252 5.04 -12.63 11.83
N ARG A 253 4.48 -13.62 11.11
CA ARG A 253 3.86 -13.44 9.80
C ARG A 253 2.37 -13.79 9.86
N PRO A 254 1.51 -12.92 10.39
CA PRO A 254 0.09 -13.16 10.48
C PRO A 254 -0.58 -13.19 9.10
N ASN A 255 -1.71 -13.86 8.99
CA ASN A 255 -2.55 -13.80 7.79
C ASN A 255 -3.39 -12.51 7.81
N ILE A 256 -2.81 -11.43 7.30
CA ILE A 256 -3.37 -10.08 7.39
C ILE A 256 -4.58 -9.96 6.46
N LYS A 257 -5.73 -9.58 7.02
CA LYS A 257 -6.94 -9.23 6.27
C LYS A 257 -7.11 -7.74 6.09
N GLN A 258 -6.83 -6.97 7.15
CA GLN A 258 -6.91 -5.51 7.11
C GLN A 258 -5.61 -4.95 7.68
N LEU A 259 -5.06 -3.93 7.06
CA LEU A 259 -3.91 -3.18 7.56
C LEU A 259 -4.05 -1.72 7.20
N SER A 260 -3.96 -0.87 8.18
CA SER A 260 -3.91 0.58 7.97
C SER A 260 -2.92 1.24 8.92
N ALA A 261 -2.24 2.26 8.44
CA ALA A 261 -1.29 2.99 9.23
C ALA A 261 -1.94 4.08 10.07
N GLY A 262 -1.48 4.18 11.30
CA GLY A 262 -1.58 5.38 12.10
C GLY A 262 -0.32 6.24 11.98
N ASN A 263 -0.17 7.17 12.93
CA ASN A 263 1.07 7.91 13.04
C ASN A 263 2.00 7.20 14.04
N CYS A 264 2.28 7.79 15.19
CA CYS A 264 3.10 7.15 16.22
C CYS A 264 2.22 6.48 17.29
N TYR A 265 2.84 5.60 18.05
CA TYR A 265 2.22 5.06 19.25
C TYR A 265 1.99 6.16 20.29
N VAL A 266 0.76 6.31 20.72
CA VAL A 266 0.40 7.12 21.90
C VAL A 266 0.62 6.32 23.17
N MET A 267 0.35 5.01 23.11
CA MET A 267 0.51 4.07 24.20
C MET A 267 1.06 2.73 23.68
N ASN A 268 2.03 2.18 24.37
CA ASN A 268 2.56 0.85 24.11
C ASN A 268 2.61 0.06 25.42
N GLU A 269 2.04 -1.14 25.46
CA GLU A 269 1.97 -2.00 26.65
C GLU A 269 1.49 -1.26 27.92
N GLY A 270 0.47 -0.41 27.78
CA GLY A 270 -0.09 0.38 28.87
C GLY A 270 0.76 1.56 29.33
N LYS A 271 1.87 1.84 28.67
CA LYS A 271 2.74 2.98 28.96
C LYS A 271 2.60 4.05 27.88
N LEU A 272 2.45 5.32 28.31
CA LEU A 272 2.48 6.45 27.41
C LEU A 272 3.85 6.52 26.72
N THR A 273 3.85 6.52 25.40
CA THR A 273 5.04 6.59 24.56
C THR A 273 5.11 7.88 23.77
N ILE A 274 4.35 8.91 24.18
CA ILE A 274 4.36 10.20 23.52
C ILE A 274 5.79 10.72 23.52
N ARG A 275 6.43 10.66 22.36
CA ARG A 275 7.69 11.38 22.16
C ARG A 275 7.36 12.84 21.86
N ASN A 276 8.16 13.75 22.39
CA ASN A 276 8.08 15.17 22.03
C ASN A 276 8.31 15.28 20.51
N TRP A 277 7.22 15.40 19.78
CA TRP A 277 7.25 15.78 18.38
C TRP A 277 7.87 17.17 18.28
N ASN A 278 8.63 17.38 17.22
CA ASN A 278 9.24 18.65 16.92
C ASN A 278 8.20 19.77 17.17
N GLU A 279 8.49 20.73 18.02
CA GLU A 279 7.57 21.75 18.49
C GLU A 279 6.85 22.48 17.34
N ASP A 280 7.51 22.62 16.19
CA ASP A 280 6.94 23.21 14.99
C ASP A 280 5.72 22.45 14.43
N TYR A 281 5.63 21.15 14.65
CA TYR A 281 4.51 20.34 14.17
C TYR A 281 3.34 20.34 15.16
N ASN A 282 3.62 20.53 16.44
CA ASN A 282 2.62 20.58 17.50
C ASN A 282 1.93 21.94 17.63
N ASN A 283 2.60 23.00 17.21
CA ASN A 283 2.11 24.37 17.37
C ASN A 283 1.19 24.84 16.22
N LYS A 284 1.02 24.06 15.18
CA LYS A 284 0.12 24.41 14.07
C LYS A 284 -1.24 23.73 14.25
N ASN A 285 -2.31 24.53 14.29
CA ASN A 285 -3.69 24.05 14.34
C ASN A 285 -4.11 23.44 12.98
N TYR A 286 -3.55 22.30 12.62
CA TYR A 286 -4.02 21.53 11.48
C TYR A 286 -5.12 20.57 11.89
N PRO A 287 -6.19 20.41 11.08
CA PRO A 287 -7.16 19.33 11.29
C PRO A 287 -6.43 17.99 11.23
N ARG A 288 -6.55 17.18 12.27
CA ARG A 288 -5.91 15.87 12.35
C ARG A 288 -6.87 14.88 12.96
N THR A 289 -6.75 13.64 12.53
CA THR A 289 -7.32 12.49 13.23
C THR A 289 -6.23 11.91 14.11
N GLY A 290 -6.51 11.77 15.37
CA GLY A 290 -5.61 11.18 16.36
C GLY A 290 -6.01 9.76 16.67
#